data_961efa0dab4b97af31a700edd3f95e3b
#
_entry.id   961efa0dab4b97af31a700edd3f95e3b
#
_cell.length_a   1.000
_cell.length_b   1.000
_cell.length_c   1.000
_cell.angle_alpha   90.00
_cell.angle_beta   90.00
_cell.angle_gamma   90.00
#
_symmetry.space_group_name_H-M   'P 1'
#
loop_
_entity.id
_entity.type
_entity.pdbx_description
1 polymer ?
#
loop_
_entity_poly.entity_id
_entity_poly.type
_entity_poly.pdbx_seq_one_letter_code
_entity_poly.pdbx_strand_id
1 'polypeptide(L)'
;MSDKQYRILVSDRTIDPAGLDLLREVAELDFLEGYAAPEAFSARVTDVDAIFCRSGVIDASVIDAAPRLKIVSRHGVGYDNVDIDACTRRGVVVTTTGAANSQSVSEHAIAMMLYLGRFLYRTNAEMDDGQWERTTLVGTELFEKTLGIVGLGRVGTRLAKHAAGFDMQILAYDPYLDXDACAXSGARQVDLQTLLRESDYVSLHXPLNAETRHLIGAEXXALMKKTAILVNXARGGIVDEQALYDALVARRLAAAGVDVXEDEPLPGGHPLVGLPNVCHSPXIAGQTAESLVRVSLXTAANILTVLRGETLDPGYVVXPEVFSA
;
A
#
# COMPACT_ATOMS: atom_id res chain seq x y z
N MET A 1 -21.95 34.07 7.38
CA MET A 1 -21.38 33.04 8.24
C MET A 1 -21.89 31.69 7.75
N SER A 2 -20.99 30.72 7.67
CA SER A 2 -21.39 29.39 7.18
C SER A 2 -22.25 28.69 8.22
N ASP A 3 -23.39 28.13 7.76
CA ASP A 3 -24.27 27.33 8.62
C ASP A 3 -23.77 25.88 8.78
N LYS A 4 -22.54 25.60 8.34
CA LYS A 4 -22.07 24.23 8.36
C LYS A 4 -21.67 23.80 9.75
N GLN A 5 -22.05 22.56 10.09
CA GLN A 5 -22.00 22.07 11.46
C GLN A 5 -20.60 21.64 11.89
N TYR A 6 -19.77 21.19 10.93
CA TYR A 6 -18.47 20.57 11.23
C TYR A 6 -17.35 21.25 10.49
N ARG A 7 -16.12 21.04 11.00
CA ARG A 7 -14.90 21.51 10.33
C ARG A 7 -13.98 20.30 10.12
N ILE A 8 -13.47 20.15 8.89
CA ILE A 8 -12.66 19.01 8.50
C ILE A 8 -11.37 19.52 7.87
N LEU A 9 -10.23 19.01 8.33
CA LEU A 9 -8.94 19.29 7.72
C LEU A 9 -8.60 18.15 6.75
N VAL A 10 -8.34 18.51 5.51
CA VAL A 10 -8.00 17.57 4.44
C VAL A 10 -6.49 17.70 4.18
N SER A 11 -5.78 16.59 4.25
CA SER A 11 -4.32 16.61 4.22
C SER A 11 -3.72 16.84 2.85
N ASP A 12 -4.54 16.86 1.79
CA ASP A 12 -4.03 16.84 0.43
C ASP A 12 -5.10 17.37 -0.52
N ARG A 13 -4.68 18.16 -1.51
CA ARG A 13 -5.63 18.72 -2.47
C ARG A 13 -5.98 17.77 -3.61
N THR A 14 -5.30 16.61 -3.69
CA THR A 14 -5.45 15.70 -4.81
C THR A 14 -6.48 14.60 -4.56
N ILE A 15 -7.40 14.82 -3.62
CA ILE A 15 -8.48 13.89 -3.30
C ILE A 15 -9.57 13.96 -4.38
N ASP A 16 -10.11 12.81 -4.78
CA ASP A 16 -11.21 12.80 -5.73
C ASP A 16 -12.41 13.57 -5.16
N PRO A 17 -13.05 14.45 -5.95
CA PRO A 17 -14.11 15.29 -5.43
C PRO A 17 -15.35 14.55 -4.93
N ALA A 18 -15.54 13.28 -5.29
CA ALA A 18 -16.76 12.57 -4.84
C ALA A 18 -16.92 12.60 -3.32
N GLY A 19 -15.85 12.27 -2.58
CA GLY A 19 -15.92 12.30 -1.12
C GLY A 19 -15.96 13.71 -0.56
N LEU A 20 -15.19 14.62 -1.16
CA LEU A 20 -15.17 16.00 -0.68
C LEU A 20 -16.54 16.68 -0.84
N ASP A 21 -17.20 16.42 -1.98
CA ASP A 21 -18.53 17.00 -2.21
C ASP A 21 -19.54 16.48 -1.19
N LEU A 22 -19.43 15.22 -0.82
CA LEU A 22 -20.28 14.64 0.21
C LEU A 22 -20.08 15.35 1.54
N LEU A 23 -18.85 15.64 1.91
CA LEU A 23 -18.54 16.33 3.17
C LEU A 23 -18.95 17.79 3.15
N ARG A 24 -18.84 18.45 1.97
CA ARG A 24 -19.19 19.88 1.88
C ARG A 24 -20.65 20.17 2.20
N GLU A 25 -21.49 19.17 2.13
CA GLU A 25 -22.90 19.36 2.49
C GLU A 25 -23.06 19.74 3.97
N VAL A 26 -22.16 19.27 4.85
CA VAL A 26 -22.31 19.48 6.29
C VAL A 26 -21.09 20.09 6.96
N ALA A 27 -19.99 20.31 6.22
CA ALA A 27 -18.73 20.73 6.83
C ALA A 27 -18.02 21.79 6.02
N GLU A 28 -17.27 22.63 6.75
CA GLU A 28 -16.25 23.49 6.16
C GLU A 28 -15.00 22.68 6.00
N LEU A 29 -14.39 22.71 4.81
CA LEU A 29 -13.15 21.99 4.54
C LEU A 29 -11.98 22.96 4.49
N ASP A 30 -10.88 22.59 5.12
CA ASP A 30 -9.61 23.30 5.05
C ASP A 30 -8.58 22.32 4.48
N PHE A 31 -7.57 22.81 3.78
CA PHE A 31 -6.65 21.96 3.03
C PHE A 31 -5.20 22.23 3.39
N LEU A 32 -4.42 21.17 3.59
CA LEU A 32 -2.96 21.22 3.63
C LEU A 32 -2.40 20.80 2.27
N GLU A 33 -1.13 21.10 2.09
CA GLU A 33 -0.37 20.52 0.98
C GLU A 33 0.10 19.11 1.39
N GLY A 34 0.23 18.22 0.43
CA GLY A 34 0.55 16.82 0.71
C GLY A 34 1.89 16.63 1.41
N TYR A 35 2.01 15.55 2.14
CA TYR A 35 3.20 15.18 2.89
C TYR A 35 3.55 16.15 4.01
N ALA A 36 2.54 16.74 4.62
CA ALA A 36 2.74 17.74 5.67
C ALA A 36 3.37 17.13 6.93
N ALA A 37 4.25 17.89 7.56
CA ALA A 37 4.84 17.54 8.85
C ALA A 37 3.81 17.76 9.98
N PRO A 38 4.03 17.18 11.16
CA PRO A 38 3.08 17.37 12.26
C PRO A 38 2.80 18.83 12.61
N GLU A 39 3.81 19.68 12.50
CA GLU A 39 3.63 21.11 12.83
C GLU A 39 2.59 21.78 11.93
N ALA A 40 2.53 21.38 10.67
CA ALA A 40 1.54 21.96 9.75
C ALA A 40 0.11 21.54 10.14
N PHE A 41 -0.06 20.30 10.56
CA PHE A 41 -1.35 19.85 11.11
C PHE A 41 -1.68 20.59 12.40
N SER A 42 -0.73 20.63 13.34
CA SER A 42 -0.97 21.21 14.66
C SER A 42 -1.42 22.67 14.58
N ALA A 43 -0.92 23.39 13.60
CA ALA A 43 -1.29 24.80 13.39
C ALA A 43 -2.74 24.99 12.95
N ARG A 44 -3.41 23.93 12.49
CA ARG A 44 -4.71 24.03 11.82
C ARG A 44 -5.81 23.16 12.44
N VAL A 45 -5.57 22.48 13.57
CA VAL A 45 -6.51 21.48 14.10
C VAL A 45 -7.27 21.91 15.35
N THR A 46 -7.08 23.12 15.84
CA THR A 46 -7.66 23.54 17.13
C THR A 46 -9.19 23.39 17.17
N ASP A 47 -9.86 23.69 16.08
CA ASP A 47 -11.34 23.65 16.01
C ASP A 47 -11.85 22.62 14.97
N VAL A 48 -11.07 21.59 14.71
CA VAL A 48 -11.36 20.61 13.67
C VAL A 48 -11.99 19.36 14.29
N ASP A 49 -13.06 18.88 13.69
CA ASP A 49 -13.80 17.70 14.15
C ASP A 49 -13.25 16.41 13.53
N ALA A 50 -12.67 16.47 12.34
CA ALA A 50 -12.17 15.30 11.63
C ALA A 50 -10.98 15.65 10.76
N ILE A 51 -10.08 14.70 10.56
CA ILE A 51 -8.99 14.80 9.58
C ILE A 51 -9.20 13.75 8.50
N PHE A 52 -9.25 14.21 7.26
CA PHE A 52 -9.28 13.36 6.06
C PHE A 52 -7.81 13.22 5.62
N CYS A 53 -7.21 12.08 5.88
CA CYS A 53 -5.75 11.95 5.81
C CYS A 53 -5.29 11.04 4.69
N ARG A 54 -4.76 11.63 3.61
CA ARG A 54 -4.11 10.86 2.54
C ARG A 54 -2.61 10.76 2.78
N SER A 55 -1.96 11.86 3.16
CA SER A 55 -0.52 11.90 3.36
C SER A 55 -0.17 12.74 4.58
N GLY A 56 1.11 12.81 4.91
CA GLY A 56 1.59 13.59 6.05
C GLY A 56 1.65 12.75 7.32
N VAL A 57 2.17 13.35 8.37
CA VAL A 57 2.43 12.65 9.64
C VAL A 57 1.56 13.23 10.74
N ILE A 58 0.76 12.38 11.38
CA ILE A 58 -0.10 12.76 12.49
C ILE A 58 0.41 12.06 13.73
N ASP A 59 1.21 12.77 14.51
CA ASP A 59 1.78 12.24 15.75
C ASP A 59 1.00 12.74 16.97
N ALA A 60 1.49 12.41 18.16
CA ALA A 60 0.82 12.79 19.40
C ALA A 60 0.66 14.30 19.52
N SER A 61 1.59 15.10 18.99
CA SER A 61 1.48 16.54 19.11
C SER A 61 0.28 17.10 18.32
N VAL A 62 -0.04 16.47 17.20
CA VAL A 62 -1.24 16.86 16.44
C VAL A 62 -2.50 16.54 17.23
N ILE A 63 -2.56 15.34 17.80
CA ILE A 63 -3.73 14.92 18.54
C ILE A 63 -3.92 15.82 19.78
N ASP A 64 -2.82 16.15 20.47
CA ASP A 64 -2.88 17.04 21.64
C ASP A 64 -3.37 18.43 21.26
N ALA A 65 -3.09 18.88 20.05
CA ALA A 65 -3.50 20.21 19.58
C ALA A 65 -4.95 20.26 19.10
N ALA A 66 -5.66 19.13 19.08
CA ALA A 66 -6.96 18.99 18.45
C ALA A 66 -8.03 18.55 19.45
N PRO A 67 -8.48 19.44 20.36
CA PRO A 67 -9.39 19.02 21.43
C PRO A 67 -10.76 18.55 20.96
N ARG A 68 -11.21 18.97 19.78
CA ARG A 68 -12.51 18.57 19.24
C ARG A 68 -12.45 17.35 18.33
N LEU A 69 -11.24 16.86 18.00
CA LEU A 69 -11.06 15.83 16.98
C LEU A 69 -11.72 14.52 17.41
N LYS A 70 -12.52 13.94 16.53
CA LYS A 70 -13.22 12.68 16.76
C LYS A 70 -12.70 11.55 15.90
N ILE A 71 -12.17 11.85 14.72
CA ILE A 71 -11.74 10.80 13.78
C ILE A 71 -10.59 11.29 12.92
N VAL A 72 -9.63 10.40 12.69
CA VAL A 72 -8.66 10.50 11.58
C VAL A 72 -9.04 9.40 10.59
N SER A 73 -9.53 9.80 9.43
CA SER A 73 -9.98 8.86 8.42
C SER A 73 -8.91 8.75 7.33
N ARG A 74 -8.27 7.58 7.25
CA ARG A 74 -7.20 7.36 6.29
C ARG A 74 -7.78 7.11 4.91
N HIS A 75 -7.24 7.81 3.93
CA HIS A 75 -7.52 7.60 2.51
C HIS A 75 -6.60 6.48 2.05
N GLY A 76 -7.03 5.23 2.28
CA GLY A 76 -6.25 4.04 1.98
C GLY A 76 -6.26 3.06 3.13
N VAL A 77 -5.33 2.11 3.10
CA VAL A 77 -5.29 0.99 4.04
C VAL A 77 -4.17 1.15 5.09
N GLY A 78 -3.03 1.71 4.71
CA GLY A 78 -1.92 1.88 5.64
C GLY A 78 -2.16 3.01 6.63
N TYR A 79 -1.66 2.85 7.85
CA TYR A 79 -1.81 3.86 8.89
C TYR A 79 -0.51 4.07 9.69
N ASP A 80 0.61 3.69 9.10
CA ASP A 80 1.91 3.85 9.76
C ASP A 80 2.31 5.31 9.95
N ASN A 81 1.62 6.24 9.29
CA ASN A 81 1.84 7.67 9.45
C ASN A 81 0.97 8.32 10.55
N VAL A 82 0.18 7.52 11.27
CA VAL A 82 -0.70 8.04 12.33
C VAL A 82 -0.31 7.37 13.64
N ASP A 83 -0.16 8.18 14.69
CA ASP A 83 0.13 7.65 16.04
C ASP A 83 -1.17 7.06 16.61
N ILE A 84 -1.35 5.76 16.42
CA ILE A 84 -2.57 5.07 16.83
C ILE A 84 -2.75 5.11 18.34
N ASP A 85 -1.66 4.94 19.09
CA ASP A 85 -1.75 4.94 20.56
C ASP A 85 -2.23 6.29 21.08
N ALA A 86 -1.71 7.38 20.52
CA ALA A 86 -2.14 8.72 20.91
C ALA A 86 -3.62 8.93 20.60
N CYS A 87 -4.07 8.46 19.44
CA CYS A 87 -5.48 8.56 19.06
C CYS A 87 -6.36 7.78 20.05
N THR A 88 -5.97 6.55 20.35
CA THR A 88 -6.75 5.69 21.25
C THR A 88 -6.87 6.32 22.65
N ARG A 89 -5.76 6.85 23.18
CA ARG A 89 -5.77 7.51 24.50
C ARG A 89 -6.74 8.67 24.56
N ARG A 90 -6.92 9.38 23.45
CA ARG A 90 -7.78 10.56 23.39
C ARG A 90 -9.19 10.23 22.89
N GLY A 91 -9.49 8.96 22.62
CA GLY A 91 -10.79 8.58 22.09
C GLY A 91 -11.01 9.00 20.65
N VAL A 92 -9.94 9.21 19.89
CA VAL A 92 -10.02 9.58 18.47
C VAL A 92 -9.99 8.29 17.64
N VAL A 93 -11.04 8.07 16.87
CA VAL A 93 -11.16 6.88 16.02
C VAL A 93 -10.23 7.03 14.81
N VAL A 94 -9.53 5.95 14.44
CA VAL A 94 -8.77 5.91 13.19
C VAL A 94 -9.41 4.88 12.28
N THR A 95 -9.75 5.28 11.05
CA THR A 95 -10.35 4.37 10.08
C THR A 95 -9.52 4.26 8.82
N THR A 96 -9.70 3.14 8.11
CA THR A 96 -9.14 2.91 6.79
C THR A 96 -10.27 2.61 5.81
N THR A 97 -9.93 2.44 4.54
CA THR A 97 -10.92 2.22 3.50
C THR A 97 -11.11 0.74 3.15
N GLY A 98 -10.57 -0.16 3.97
CA GLY A 98 -10.78 -1.58 3.78
C GLY A 98 -10.31 -2.07 2.43
N ALA A 99 -11.19 -2.70 1.67
CA ALA A 99 -10.85 -3.33 0.40
C ALA A 99 -10.96 -2.38 -0.81
N ALA A 100 -11.19 -1.09 -0.60
CA ALA A 100 -11.55 -0.19 -1.69
C ALA A 100 -10.50 -0.11 -2.81
N ASN A 101 -9.21 -0.26 -2.47
CA ASN A 101 -8.16 -0.21 -3.49
C ASN A 101 -7.57 -1.58 -3.84
N SER A 102 -8.13 -2.66 -3.30
CA SER A 102 -7.51 -4.00 -3.45
C SER A 102 -7.44 -4.46 -4.89
N GLN A 103 -8.46 -4.17 -5.68
CA GLN A 103 -8.48 -4.55 -7.08
C GLN A 103 -7.32 -3.86 -7.83
N SER A 104 -7.19 -2.56 -7.64
CA SER A 104 -6.14 -1.79 -8.33
C SER A 104 -4.74 -2.29 -7.97
N VAL A 105 -4.50 -2.54 -6.70
CA VAL A 105 -3.18 -2.99 -6.25
C VAL A 105 -2.87 -4.37 -6.82
N SER A 106 -3.85 -5.29 -6.84
CA SER A 106 -3.63 -6.62 -7.39
C SER A 106 -3.31 -6.56 -8.88
N GLU A 107 -3.98 -5.68 -9.63
CA GLU A 107 -3.70 -5.49 -11.05
C GLU A 107 -2.30 -4.90 -11.27
N HIS A 108 -1.90 -3.97 -10.41
CA HIS A 108 -0.56 -3.37 -10.50
C HIS A 108 0.53 -4.42 -10.29
N ALA A 109 0.31 -5.36 -9.36
CA ALA A 109 1.26 -6.45 -9.13
C ALA A 109 1.43 -7.31 -10.39
N ILE A 110 0.33 -7.67 -11.02
CA ILE A 110 0.38 -8.46 -12.26
C ILE A 110 1.06 -7.65 -13.37
N ALA A 111 0.74 -6.36 -13.46
CA ALA A 111 1.36 -5.49 -14.47
C ALA A 111 2.88 -5.48 -14.30
N MET A 112 3.36 -5.35 -13.07
CA MET A 112 4.82 -5.37 -12.82
C MET A 112 5.43 -6.71 -13.18
N MET A 113 4.76 -7.82 -12.82
CA MET A 113 5.25 -9.15 -13.17
C MET A 113 5.41 -9.31 -14.68
N LEU A 114 4.41 -8.89 -15.44
CA LEU A 114 4.46 -8.99 -16.90
C LEU A 114 5.46 -8.01 -17.52
N TYR A 115 5.49 -6.79 -17.01
CA TYR A 115 6.37 -5.74 -17.52
C TYR A 115 7.84 -6.14 -17.37
N LEU A 116 8.18 -6.68 -16.19
CA LEU A 116 9.53 -7.13 -15.91
C LEU A 116 9.84 -8.44 -16.64
N GLY A 117 8.91 -9.40 -16.59
CA GLY A 117 9.13 -10.71 -17.19
C GLY A 117 9.28 -10.66 -18.70
N ARG A 118 8.71 -9.66 -19.35
CA ARG A 118 8.76 -9.51 -20.80
C ARG A 118 9.71 -8.38 -21.23
N PHE A 119 10.44 -7.77 -20.29
CA PHE A 119 11.39 -6.68 -20.53
C PHE A 119 10.75 -5.47 -21.21
N LEU A 120 9.46 -5.22 -20.97
CA LEU A 120 8.78 -4.12 -21.67
C LEU A 120 9.35 -2.77 -21.29
N TYR A 121 9.81 -2.62 -20.02
CA TYR A 121 10.42 -1.38 -19.54
C TYR A 121 11.69 -1.03 -20.33
N ARG A 122 12.47 -2.06 -20.74
CA ARG A 122 13.69 -1.85 -21.48
C ARG A 122 13.46 -1.68 -22.97
N THR A 123 12.63 -2.58 -23.52
CA THR A 123 12.43 -2.59 -24.98
C THR A 123 11.74 -1.32 -25.46
N ASN A 124 10.82 -0.78 -24.67
CA ASN A 124 10.18 0.48 -25.05
C ASN A 124 11.22 1.61 -25.14
N ALA A 125 12.07 1.74 -24.09
CA ALA A 125 13.09 2.79 -24.08
C ALA A 125 14.12 2.60 -25.22
N GLU A 126 14.50 1.36 -25.48
CA GLU A 126 15.48 1.08 -26.55
C GLU A 126 14.91 1.39 -27.92
N MET A 127 13.61 1.06 -28.14
CA MET A 127 12.96 1.41 -29.40
C MET A 127 12.91 2.93 -29.60
N ASP A 128 12.61 3.67 -28.51
CA ASP A 128 12.59 5.13 -28.59
C ASP A 128 13.96 5.69 -28.95
N ASP A 129 15.03 4.99 -28.59
CA ASP A 129 16.41 5.35 -28.95
C ASP A 129 16.85 4.79 -30.31
N GLY A 130 15.94 4.20 -31.06
CA GLY A 130 16.22 3.69 -32.40
C GLY A 130 16.88 2.31 -32.43
N GLN A 131 16.90 1.59 -31.32
CA GLN A 131 17.50 0.25 -31.27
C GLN A 131 16.46 -0.81 -31.63
N TRP A 132 16.95 -1.90 -32.18
CA TRP A 132 16.07 -3.04 -32.57
C TRP A 132 16.71 -4.31 -32.04
N GLU A 133 16.53 -4.57 -30.73
CA GLU A 133 17.13 -5.74 -30.08
C GLU A 133 16.07 -6.78 -29.80
N ARG A 134 16.14 -7.91 -30.49
CA ARG A 134 15.15 -8.96 -30.31
C ARG A 134 15.72 -10.35 -30.01
N THR A 135 17.03 -10.46 -29.89
CA THR A 135 17.66 -11.77 -29.73
C THR A 135 18.14 -12.08 -28.33
N THR A 136 18.43 -11.07 -27.53
CA THR A 136 18.97 -11.27 -26.17
C THR A 136 17.96 -11.05 -25.06
N LEU A 137 16.88 -10.32 -25.34
CA LEU A 137 15.84 -10.06 -24.33
C LEU A 137 14.72 -11.08 -24.46
N VAL A 138 15.02 -12.28 -23.97
CA VAL A 138 14.07 -13.39 -24.01
C VAL A 138 13.32 -13.44 -22.68
N GLY A 139 12.02 -13.19 -22.73
CA GLY A 139 11.19 -13.10 -21.54
C GLY A 139 10.73 -14.44 -21.00
N THR A 140 9.95 -14.37 -19.93
CA THR A 140 9.35 -15.52 -19.30
C THR A 140 7.83 -15.34 -19.24
N GLU A 141 7.14 -16.47 -19.14
CA GLU A 141 5.68 -16.51 -19.04
C GLU A 141 5.26 -16.57 -17.58
N LEU A 142 4.01 -16.25 -17.31
CA LEU A 142 3.38 -16.56 -16.03
C LEU A 142 2.81 -17.98 -16.03
N PHE A 143 2.45 -18.47 -17.20
CA PHE A 143 1.78 -19.76 -17.36
C PHE A 143 2.54 -20.88 -16.67
N GLU A 144 1.85 -21.58 -15.78
CA GLU A 144 2.37 -22.71 -15.01
C GLU A 144 3.55 -22.39 -14.08
N LYS A 145 3.90 -21.12 -13.94
CA LYS A 145 4.92 -20.70 -12.97
C LYS A 145 4.30 -20.61 -11.58
N THR A 146 5.15 -20.54 -10.58
CA THR A 146 4.73 -20.44 -9.19
C THR A 146 4.77 -18.98 -8.72
N LEU A 147 3.65 -18.51 -8.19
CA LEU A 147 3.55 -17.21 -7.55
C LEU A 147 3.49 -17.41 -6.03
N GLY A 148 4.43 -16.81 -5.32
CA GLY A 148 4.40 -16.77 -3.86
C GLY A 148 3.79 -15.45 -3.40
N ILE A 149 2.75 -15.53 -2.60
CA ILE A 149 2.07 -14.35 -2.06
C ILE A 149 2.38 -14.28 -0.56
N VAL A 150 3.08 -13.23 -0.16
CA VAL A 150 3.41 -12.98 1.24
C VAL A 150 2.35 -12.03 1.81
N GLY A 151 1.43 -12.58 2.59
CA GLY A 151 0.26 -11.87 3.10
C GLY A 151 -0.97 -12.10 2.23
N LEU A 152 -1.87 -12.95 2.71
CA LEU A 152 -3.07 -13.33 1.95
C LEU A 152 -4.31 -12.63 2.51
N GLY A 153 -4.24 -11.30 2.57
CA GLY A 153 -5.37 -10.48 2.98
C GLY A 153 -6.20 -10.04 1.79
N ARG A 154 -6.72 -8.81 1.85
CA ARG A 154 -7.61 -8.31 0.81
C ARG A 154 -6.96 -8.27 -0.57
N VAL A 155 -5.74 -7.74 -0.64
CA VAL A 155 -5.03 -7.66 -1.92
C VAL A 155 -4.52 -9.03 -2.36
N GLY A 156 -3.88 -9.77 -1.43
CA GLY A 156 -3.30 -11.07 -1.75
C GLY A 156 -4.34 -12.05 -2.27
N THR A 157 -5.53 -12.04 -1.70
CA THR A 157 -6.61 -12.93 -2.14
C THR A 157 -7.06 -12.58 -3.56
N ARG A 158 -7.18 -11.28 -3.87
CA ARG A 158 -7.51 -10.87 -5.23
C ARG A 158 -6.41 -11.24 -6.22
N LEU A 159 -5.16 -11.06 -5.81
CA LEU A 159 -4.03 -11.45 -6.66
C LEU A 159 -4.07 -12.95 -6.95
N ALA A 160 -4.34 -13.76 -5.93
CA ALA A 160 -4.45 -15.22 -6.12
C ALA A 160 -5.52 -15.55 -7.16
N LYS A 161 -6.68 -14.91 -7.05
CA LYS A 161 -7.78 -15.12 -7.99
C LYS A 161 -7.37 -14.77 -9.42
N HIS A 162 -6.72 -13.63 -9.60
CA HIS A 162 -6.34 -13.19 -10.94
C HIS A 162 -5.20 -14.05 -11.52
N ALA A 163 -4.25 -14.43 -10.67
CA ALA A 163 -3.13 -15.27 -11.12
C ALA A 163 -3.60 -16.66 -11.55
N ALA A 164 -4.67 -17.16 -10.94
CA ALA A 164 -5.26 -18.43 -11.37
C ALA A 164 -5.70 -18.40 -12.83
N GLY A 165 -6.07 -17.23 -13.34
CA GLY A 165 -6.41 -17.06 -14.74
C GLY A 165 -5.22 -17.24 -15.69
N PHE A 166 -4.00 -17.17 -15.19
CA PHE A 166 -2.78 -17.49 -15.94
C PHE A 166 -2.32 -18.92 -15.70
N ASP A 167 -3.15 -19.73 -15.05
CA ASP A 167 -2.80 -21.11 -14.69
C ASP A 167 -1.55 -21.20 -13.82
N MET A 168 -1.32 -20.21 -12.98
CA MET A 168 -0.19 -20.21 -12.05
C MET A 168 -0.47 -21.14 -10.86
N GLN A 169 0.58 -21.71 -10.31
CA GLN A 169 0.52 -22.36 -9.00
C GLN A 169 0.74 -21.28 -7.95
N ILE A 170 -0.07 -21.27 -6.90
CA ILE A 170 -0.06 -20.19 -5.93
C ILE A 170 0.31 -20.73 -4.55
N LEU A 171 1.40 -20.19 -3.98
CA LEU A 171 1.80 -20.43 -2.61
C LEU A 171 1.49 -19.19 -1.78
N ALA A 172 1.13 -19.37 -0.52
CA ALA A 172 0.89 -18.26 0.37
C ALA A 172 1.59 -18.47 1.71
N TYR A 173 2.12 -17.38 2.23
CA TYR A 173 2.60 -17.33 3.60
C TYR A 173 1.85 -16.22 4.31
N ASP A 174 1.16 -16.59 5.39
CA ASP A 174 0.47 -15.60 6.22
C ASP A 174 0.29 -16.21 7.60
N PRO A 175 1.00 -15.72 8.63
CA PRO A 175 0.94 -16.33 9.96
C PRO A 175 -0.41 -16.17 10.66
N TYR A 176 -1.29 -15.33 10.13
CA TYR A 176 -2.61 -15.08 10.72
C TYR A 176 -3.75 -15.77 10.00
N LEU A 177 -3.44 -16.62 9.02
CA LEU A 177 -4.45 -17.26 8.18
C LEU A 177 -4.42 -18.77 8.40
N ASP A 178 -5.60 -19.39 8.56
CA ASP A 178 -5.66 -20.84 8.66
C ASP A 178 -5.65 -21.52 7.27
N UNK A 179 -5.56 -22.56 7.26
CA UNK A 179 -5.42 -23.32 6.11
C UNK A 179 -6.61 -23.37 5.28
N ASP A 180 -7.69 -23.56 5.97
CA ASP A 180 -8.93 -23.61 5.21
C ASP A 180 -9.17 -22.31 4.44
N ALA A 181 -8.95 -21.18 5.10
CA ALA A 181 -9.08 -19.87 4.44
C ALA A 181 -8.10 -19.72 3.30
N CYS A 182 -6.90 -20.21 3.47
CA CYS A 182 -5.89 -20.20 2.42
C CYS A 182 -6.36 -21.01 1.22
N ALA A 183 -6.86 -22.24 1.44
CA ALA A 183 -7.37 -23.07 0.37
C ALA A 183 -8.53 -22.43 -0.39
N UNK A 184 -9.20 -21.85 0.21
CA UNK A 184 -10.29 -21.17 -0.28
C UNK A 184 -9.96 -20.13 -1.23
N SER A 185 -8.87 -19.66 -1.12
CA SER A 185 -8.32 -18.70 -2.09
C SER A 185 -7.61 -19.34 -3.28
N GLY A 186 -7.48 -20.66 -3.27
CA GLY A 186 -6.77 -21.36 -4.33
C GLY A 186 -5.27 -21.47 -4.11
N ALA A 187 -4.78 -21.09 -2.92
CA ALA A 187 -3.35 -21.09 -2.61
C ALA A 187 -3.01 -22.23 -1.67
N ARG A 188 -1.78 -22.69 -1.77
CA ARG A 188 -1.22 -23.67 -0.83
C ARG A 188 -0.41 -22.93 0.23
N GLN A 189 -0.76 -23.10 1.49
CA GLN A 189 -0.06 -22.43 2.59
C GLN A 189 1.27 -23.10 2.86
N VAL A 190 2.34 -22.31 2.96
CA VAL A 190 3.68 -22.82 3.24
C VAL A 190 4.39 -21.85 4.18
N ASP A 191 5.55 -22.25 4.71
CA ASP A 191 6.38 -21.29 5.45
C ASP A 191 7.11 -20.34 4.48
N LEU A 192 7.66 -19.28 5.02
CA LEU A 192 8.28 -18.24 4.19
C LEU A 192 9.45 -18.78 3.40
N GLN A 193 10.29 -19.62 4.02
CA GLN A 193 11.45 -20.18 3.33
C GLN A 193 11.05 -21.03 2.13
N THR A 194 10.05 -21.87 2.30
CA THR A 194 9.54 -22.69 1.20
C THR A 194 8.99 -21.80 0.08
N LEU A 195 8.20 -20.81 0.46
CA LEU A 195 7.64 -19.87 -0.53
C LEU A 195 8.76 -19.24 -1.36
N LEU A 196 9.80 -18.73 -0.69
CA LEU A 196 10.88 -18.04 -1.39
C LEU A 196 11.66 -19.00 -2.30
N ARG A 197 11.92 -20.22 -1.83
CA ARG A 197 12.68 -21.18 -2.62
C ARG A 197 11.93 -21.67 -3.85
N GLU A 198 10.62 -21.83 -3.73
CA GLU A 198 9.84 -22.49 -4.80
C GLU A 198 9.23 -21.49 -5.80
N SER A 199 9.20 -20.21 -5.47
CA SER A 199 8.47 -19.25 -6.29
C SER A 199 9.31 -18.69 -7.43
N ASP A 200 8.67 -18.51 -8.57
CA ASP A 200 9.23 -17.80 -9.71
C ASP A 200 8.94 -16.30 -9.62
N TYR A 201 7.83 -15.97 -9.00
CA TYR A 201 7.40 -14.58 -8.74
C TYR A 201 6.98 -14.51 -7.29
N VAL A 202 7.41 -13.46 -6.57
CA VAL A 202 7.03 -13.24 -5.18
C VAL A 202 6.41 -11.84 -5.08
N SER A 203 5.21 -11.76 -4.50
CA SER A 203 4.53 -10.48 -4.32
C SER A 203 4.19 -10.29 -2.84
N LEU A 204 4.52 -9.10 -2.32
CA LEU A 204 4.41 -8.79 -0.88
C LEU A 204 3.17 -7.96 -0.63
N HIS A 205 2.38 -8.43 0.32
CA HIS A 205 1.13 -7.77 0.68
C HIS A 205 0.88 -7.76 2.20
N UNK A 206 1.84 -7.51 3.00
CA UNK A 206 1.85 -7.47 4.35
C UNK A 206 1.81 -6.05 4.82
N PRO A 207 1.24 -5.82 5.92
CA PRO A 207 1.44 -4.49 6.47
C PRO A 207 2.84 -4.30 7.06
N LEU A 208 3.23 -3.07 7.29
CA LEU A 208 4.52 -2.78 7.92
C LEU A 208 4.33 -2.65 9.43
N ASN A 209 5.03 -3.49 10.17
CA ASN A 209 5.04 -3.46 11.63
C ASN A 209 6.37 -4.04 12.11
N ALA A 210 6.54 -4.22 13.42
CA ALA A 210 7.80 -4.74 13.97
C ALA A 210 8.14 -6.11 13.43
N GLU A 211 7.13 -6.94 13.14
CA GLU A 211 7.35 -8.30 12.64
C GLU A 211 7.73 -8.33 11.16
N THR A 212 7.29 -7.35 10.39
CA THR A 212 7.50 -7.36 8.94
C THR A 212 8.58 -6.40 8.47
N ARG A 213 9.08 -5.53 9.35
CA ARG A 213 10.18 -4.65 8.97
C ARG A 213 11.40 -5.48 8.60
N HIS A 214 11.89 -5.25 7.40
CA HIS A 214 13.03 -5.97 6.82
C HIS A 214 12.85 -7.50 6.85
N LEU A 215 11.58 -7.93 6.75
CA LEU A 215 11.26 -9.35 6.63
C LEU A 215 12.02 -9.99 5.45
N ILE A 216 12.13 -9.26 4.35
CA ILE A 216 12.88 -9.72 3.19
C ILE A 216 14.22 -8.99 3.21
N GLY A 217 15.16 -9.56 3.95
CA GLY A 217 16.52 -9.06 4.01
C GLY A 217 17.47 -9.90 3.18
N ALA A 218 18.76 -9.79 3.44
CA ALA A 218 19.80 -10.46 2.65
C ALA A 218 19.61 -11.98 2.62
N GLU A 219 19.34 -12.58 3.75
CA GLU A 219 19.08 -14.01 3.81
C GLU A 219 17.82 -14.43 3.06
N UNK A 220 16.84 -13.63 3.12
CA UNK A 220 15.66 -13.84 2.50
C UNK A 220 15.74 -13.67 1.07
N UNK A 221 16.47 -12.88 0.54
CA UNK A 221 16.76 -12.66 -0.75
C UNK A 221 17.55 -13.70 -1.28
N ALA A 222 18.47 -14.41 -0.50
CA ALA A 222 19.39 -15.49 -0.96
C ALA A 222 18.67 -16.81 -1.19
N LEU A 223 17.50 -16.99 -0.58
CA LEU A 223 16.70 -18.20 -0.78
C LEU A 223 15.96 -18.19 -2.12
N MET A 224 15.73 -17.04 -2.70
CA MET A 224 14.97 -16.92 -3.93
C MET A 224 15.75 -17.48 -5.12
N LYS A 225 15.04 -17.93 -6.12
CA LYS A 225 15.66 -18.36 -7.37
C LYS A 225 16.35 -17.18 -8.05
N LYS A 226 17.48 -17.44 -8.69
CA LYS A 226 18.18 -16.38 -9.45
C LYS A 226 17.32 -15.83 -10.57
N THR A 227 16.37 -16.62 -11.05
CA THR A 227 15.43 -16.20 -12.11
C THR A 227 14.19 -15.50 -11.57
N ALA A 228 14.05 -15.42 -10.25
CA ALA A 228 12.81 -14.92 -9.64
C ALA A 228 12.67 -13.40 -9.76
N ILE A 229 11.43 -12.96 -9.73
CA ILE A 229 11.06 -11.54 -9.73
C ILE A 229 10.31 -11.25 -8.43
N LEU A 230 10.76 -10.21 -7.72
CA LEU A 230 10.13 -9.76 -6.48
C LEU A 230 9.32 -8.50 -6.74
N VAL A 231 8.07 -8.47 -6.26
CA VAL A 231 7.19 -7.30 -6.42
C VAL A 231 6.77 -6.84 -5.03
N ASN A 232 6.95 -5.56 -4.76
CA ASN A 232 6.50 -4.98 -3.50
C ASN A 232 5.55 -3.83 -3.77
N UNK A 233 4.33 -4.01 -3.56
CA UNK A 233 3.42 -3.18 -3.65
C UNK A 233 2.91 -2.77 -2.40
N ALA A 234 3.49 -3.27 -1.24
CA ALA A 234 2.85 -3.08 0.08
C ALA A 234 3.42 -1.86 0.82
N ARG A 235 4.58 -2.04 1.45
CA ARG A 235 5.29 -0.95 2.14
C ARG A 235 6.80 -1.12 1.92
N GLY A 236 7.50 0.00 1.80
CA GLY A 236 8.94 0.00 1.52
C GLY A 236 9.77 -0.73 2.56
N GLY A 237 9.50 -0.52 3.82
CA GLY A 237 10.29 -1.10 4.91
C GLY A 237 10.20 -2.62 5.07
N ILE A 238 9.31 -3.29 4.33
CA ILE A 238 9.23 -4.75 4.38
C ILE A 238 10.46 -5.39 3.75
N VAL A 239 11.00 -4.75 2.72
CA VAL A 239 12.24 -5.19 2.07
C VAL A 239 13.38 -4.30 2.56
N ASP A 240 14.50 -4.92 2.94
CA ASP A 240 15.74 -4.18 3.20
C ASP A 240 16.28 -3.70 1.86
N GLU A 241 16.22 -2.41 1.63
CA GLU A 241 16.57 -1.84 0.31
C GLU A 241 18.03 -2.04 -0.06
N GLN A 242 18.95 -1.99 0.93
CA GLN A 242 20.34 -2.26 0.64
C GLN A 242 20.55 -3.72 0.22
N ALA A 243 19.90 -4.64 0.92
CA ALA A 243 19.99 -6.06 0.56
C ALA A 243 19.40 -6.31 -0.82
N LEU A 244 18.30 -5.64 -1.16
CA LEU A 244 17.70 -5.75 -2.48
C LEU A 244 18.65 -5.23 -3.55
N TYR A 245 19.24 -4.08 -3.33
CA TYR A 245 20.22 -3.50 -4.26
C TYR A 245 21.37 -4.48 -4.51
N ASP A 246 21.94 -5.02 -3.43
CA ASP A 246 23.07 -5.95 -3.54
C ASP A 246 22.69 -7.20 -4.34
N ALA A 247 21.52 -7.75 -4.11
CA ALA A 247 21.05 -8.95 -4.82
C ALA A 247 20.83 -8.67 -6.31
N LEU A 248 20.27 -7.50 -6.63
CA LEU A 248 20.00 -7.14 -8.02
C LEU A 248 21.27 -6.87 -8.81
N VAL A 249 22.21 -6.16 -8.22
CA VAL A 249 23.50 -5.84 -8.86
C VAL A 249 24.30 -7.13 -9.08
N ALA A 250 24.27 -8.04 -8.12
CA ALA A 250 24.99 -9.32 -8.22
C ALA A 250 24.24 -10.35 -9.07
N ARG A 251 23.06 -10.02 -9.58
CA ARG A 251 22.23 -10.94 -10.36
C ARG A 251 21.85 -12.20 -9.61
N ARG A 252 21.75 -12.13 -8.28
CA ARG A 252 21.22 -13.21 -7.48
C ARG A 252 19.70 -13.18 -7.41
N LEU A 253 19.10 -12.10 -7.90
CA LEU A 253 17.68 -11.95 -8.12
C LEU A 253 17.53 -11.33 -9.51
N ALA A 254 16.64 -11.85 -10.33
CA ALA A 254 16.56 -11.41 -11.72
C ALA A 254 16.07 -9.97 -11.84
N ALA A 255 15.04 -9.61 -11.09
CA ALA A 255 14.46 -8.27 -11.21
C ALA A 255 13.56 -7.98 -10.01
N ALA A 256 13.24 -6.71 -9.83
CA ALA A 256 12.28 -6.30 -8.81
C ALA A 256 11.38 -5.19 -9.34
N GLY A 257 10.11 -5.27 -8.93
CA GLY A 257 9.13 -4.20 -9.14
C GLY A 257 8.77 -3.59 -7.81
N VAL A 258 8.97 -2.28 -7.66
CA VAL A 258 8.72 -1.60 -6.39
C VAL A 258 7.84 -0.38 -6.61
N ASP A 259 6.75 -0.34 -5.90
CA ASP A 259 5.86 0.82 -5.90
C ASP A 259 6.07 1.68 -4.66
N VAL A 260 6.82 1.13 -3.74
CA VAL A 260 7.03 1.74 -2.41
C VAL A 260 8.49 1.76 -2.03
N UNK A 261 8.92 2.77 -1.31
CA UNK A 261 10.22 2.95 -0.90
C UNK A 261 10.26 3.20 0.56
N GLU A 262 11.40 2.98 1.26
CA GLU A 262 11.51 3.27 2.69
C GLU A 262 11.30 4.74 3.01
N ASP A 263 11.89 5.57 2.23
CA ASP A 263 11.68 7.02 2.35
C ASP A 263 10.81 7.51 1.21
N GLU A 264 9.71 8.13 1.53
CA GLU A 264 8.78 8.68 0.55
C GLU A 264 8.44 10.13 0.93
N PRO A 265 8.56 11.07 0.01
CA PRO A 265 8.99 10.93 -1.41
C PRO A 265 10.43 10.43 -1.51
N LEU A 266 10.70 9.71 -2.60
CA LEU A 266 12.01 9.09 -2.80
C LEU A 266 13.10 10.15 -2.89
N PRO A 267 14.15 10.06 -2.06
CA PRO A 267 15.22 11.06 -2.14
C PRO A 267 16.04 10.89 -3.41
N GLY A 268 16.61 12.00 -3.87
CA GLY A 268 17.50 11.97 -5.03
C GLY A 268 18.70 11.07 -4.79
N GLY A 269 19.15 10.39 -5.84
CA GLY A 269 20.32 9.52 -5.74
C GLY A 269 20.06 8.16 -5.10
N HIS A 270 18.81 7.77 -4.99
CA HIS A 270 18.47 6.49 -4.39
C HIS A 270 19.09 5.33 -5.19
N PRO A 271 19.71 4.35 -4.51
CA PRO A 271 20.47 3.30 -5.22
C PRO A 271 19.67 2.45 -6.20
N LEU A 272 18.38 2.23 -5.95
CA LEU A 272 17.55 1.42 -6.84
C LEU A 272 17.21 2.13 -8.14
N VAL A 273 17.30 3.47 -8.16
CA VAL A 273 16.95 4.23 -9.35
C VAL A 273 18.06 4.08 -10.38
N GLY A 274 17.68 3.71 -11.59
CA GLY A 274 18.64 3.52 -12.69
C GLY A 274 19.17 2.12 -12.85
N LEU A 275 18.83 1.19 -11.94
CA LEU A 275 19.21 -0.20 -12.15
C LEU A 275 18.46 -0.78 -13.36
N PRO A 276 19.14 -1.56 -14.19
CA PRO A 276 18.51 -2.06 -15.43
C PRO A 276 17.47 -3.17 -15.19
N ASN A 277 17.39 -3.70 -13.98
CA ASN A 277 16.47 -4.77 -13.65
C ASN A 277 15.48 -4.37 -12.54
N VAL A 278 15.20 -3.07 -12.45
CA VAL A 278 14.17 -2.57 -11.52
C VAL A 278 13.13 -1.77 -12.30
N CYS A 279 11.86 -2.07 -12.02
CA CYS A 279 10.74 -1.24 -12.43
C CYS A 279 10.18 -0.59 -11.17
N HIS A 280 10.04 0.72 -11.19
CA HIS A 280 9.51 1.40 -10.00
C HIS A 280 8.42 2.41 -10.36
N SER A 281 7.54 2.67 -9.39
CA SER A 281 6.48 3.64 -9.52
C SER A 281 6.28 4.31 -8.16
N PRO A 282 5.72 5.51 -8.19
CA PRO A 282 5.67 6.31 -6.95
C PRO A 282 4.36 6.18 -6.17
N UNK A 283 4.05 4.89 -5.57
CA UNK A 283 3.03 4.67 -4.79
C UNK A 283 1.78 4.96 -5.35
N ILE A 284 1.73 4.29 -6.63
CA ILE A 284 0.50 4.51 -7.39
C ILE A 284 -0.29 3.22 -7.64
N ALA A 285 0.07 2.15 -6.96
CA ALA A 285 -0.61 0.86 -7.18
C ALA A 285 -2.11 0.97 -6.93
N GLY A 286 -2.52 1.78 -5.97
CA GLY A 286 -3.93 2.00 -5.69
C GLY A 286 -4.57 3.16 -6.45
N GLN A 287 -3.86 3.78 -7.37
CA GLN A 287 -4.27 5.06 -7.93
C GLN A 287 -4.86 4.89 -9.33
N THR A 288 -6.02 4.25 -9.38
CA THR A 288 -6.81 4.18 -10.62
C THR A 288 -8.03 5.10 -10.48
N ALA A 289 -8.60 5.49 -11.61
CA ALA A 289 -9.79 6.33 -11.60
C ALA A 289 -10.89 5.72 -10.73
N GLU A 290 -11.11 4.43 -10.89
CA GLU A 290 -12.15 3.73 -10.15
C GLU A 290 -11.84 3.66 -8.65
N SER A 291 -10.60 3.33 -8.31
CA SER A 291 -10.19 3.22 -6.91
C SER A 291 -10.24 4.57 -6.20
N LEU A 292 -9.81 5.63 -6.86
CA LEU A 292 -9.79 6.96 -6.22
C LEU A 292 -11.19 7.40 -5.83
N VAL A 293 -12.19 7.11 -6.68
CA VAL A 293 -13.59 7.42 -6.32
C VAL A 293 -14.02 6.58 -5.10
N ARG A 294 -13.77 5.26 -5.14
CA ARG A 294 -14.16 4.39 -4.04
C ARG A 294 -13.48 4.78 -2.72
N VAL A 295 -12.19 5.06 -2.77
CA VAL A 295 -11.42 5.42 -1.58
C VAL A 295 -11.87 6.76 -1.03
N SER A 296 -12.10 7.75 -1.90
CA SER A 296 -12.58 9.06 -1.48
C SER A 296 -13.93 8.92 -0.77
N LEU A 297 -14.84 8.21 -1.38
CA LEU A 297 -16.17 8.00 -0.78
C LEU A 297 -16.11 7.21 0.55
N UNK A 298 -15.28 6.33 0.66
CA UNK A 298 -15.18 5.57 1.82
C UNK A 298 -14.69 6.35 2.94
N THR A 299 -13.63 7.07 2.60
CA THR A 299 -13.04 7.96 3.61
C THR A 299 -14.06 8.95 4.16
N ALA A 300 -14.77 9.61 3.26
CA ALA A 300 -15.78 10.58 3.65
C ALA A 300 -16.93 9.93 4.43
N ALA A 301 -17.37 8.76 4.02
CA ALA A 301 -18.48 8.08 4.70
C ALA A 301 -18.10 7.72 6.14
N ASN A 302 -16.86 7.30 6.37
CA ASN A 302 -16.40 7.00 7.72
C ASN A 302 -16.43 8.25 8.60
N ILE A 303 -16.04 9.39 8.03
CA ILE A 303 -16.09 10.66 8.77
C ILE A 303 -17.53 10.98 9.15
N LEU A 304 -18.45 10.92 8.19
CA LEU A 304 -19.85 11.26 8.46
C LEU A 304 -20.46 10.33 9.49
N THR A 305 -20.17 9.05 9.41
CA THR A 305 -20.67 8.06 10.37
C THR A 305 -20.27 8.45 11.79
N VAL A 306 -18.99 8.78 12.00
CA VAL A 306 -18.51 9.15 13.33
C VAL A 306 -19.11 10.48 13.79
N LEU A 307 -19.12 11.48 12.92
CA LEU A 307 -19.63 12.81 13.30
C LEU A 307 -21.12 12.76 13.65
N ARG A 308 -21.87 11.87 13.02
CA ARG A 308 -23.31 11.71 13.29
C ARG A 308 -23.60 10.78 14.47
N GLY A 309 -22.56 10.23 15.11
CA GLY A 309 -22.73 9.31 16.22
C GLY A 309 -23.29 7.96 15.83
N GLU A 310 -23.12 7.57 14.57
CA GLU A 310 -23.58 6.28 14.06
C GLU A 310 -22.49 5.22 14.22
N THR A 311 -22.88 3.95 14.09
CA THR A 311 -21.98 2.83 14.28
C THR A 311 -21.14 2.57 13.03
N LEU A 312 -19.80 2.54 13.20
CA LEU A 312 -18.87 2.16 12.13
C LEU A 312 -18.87 0.64 11.94
N ASP A 313 -18.68 0.23 10.71
CA ASP A 313 -18.33 -1.16 10.41
C ASP A 313 -16.95 -1.43 11.05
N PRO A 314 -16.85 -2.45 11.93
CA PRO A 314 -15.55 -2.73 12.57
C PRO A 314 -14.41 -3.02 11.60
N GLY A 315 -14.71 -3.46 10.40
CA GLY A 315 -13.68 -3.73 9.38
C GLY A 315 -12.92 -2.50 8.94
N TYR A 316 -13.44 -1.30 9.22
CA TYR A 316 -12.75 -0.06 8.88
C TYR A 316 -11.97 0.54 10.05
N VAL A 317 -12.13 0.02 11.27
CA VAL A 317 -11.57 0.65 12.46
C VAL A 317 -10.22 0.03 12.80
N VAL A 318 -9.26 0.92 13.03
CA VAL A 318 -7.94 0.52 13.52
C VAL A 318 -7.93 0.65 15.04
N UNK A 319 -7.91 -0.08 15.86
CA UNK A 319 -7.85 -0.07 16.93
C UNK A 319 -8.98 0.09 17.54
N PRO A 320 -9.78 -0.96 17.54
CA PRO A 320 -11.11 -0.81 18.10
C PRO A 320 -11.15 -0.54 19.61
N GLU A 321 -10.04 -0.66 20.27
CA GLU A 321 -9.93 -0.34 21.71
C GLU A 321 -10.35 1.10 22.02
N VAL A 322 -10.34 1.97 21.05
CA VAL A 322 -10.76 3.36 21.21
C VAL A 322 -12.19 3.45 21.77
N PHE A 323 -13.02 2.47 21.47
CA PHE A 323 -14.41 2.47 21.97
C PHE A 323 -14.54 2.00 23.42
N SER A 324 -13.46 1.47 23.99
CA SER A 324 -13.42 0.99 25.37
C SER A 324 -12.84 2.02 26.33
N ALA A 325 -12.31 3.11 25.82
CA ALA A 325 -11.62 4.12 26.63
C ALA A 325 -12.60 5.07 27.34
#